data_84dd73ab5c2d20d5c6f1c8fcd7a68653
#
_entry.id   84dd73ab5c2d20d5c6f1c8fcd7a68653
#
_cell.length_a   1.000
_cell.length_b   1.000
_cell.length_c   1.000
_cell.angle_alpha   90.00
_cell.angle_beta   90.00
_cell.angle_gamma   90.00
#
_symmetry.space_group_name_H-M   'P 1'
#
loop_
_entity.id
_entity.type
_entity.pdbx_description
1 polymer ?
#
loop_
_entity_poly.entity_id
_entity_poly.type
_entity_poly.pdbx_seq_one_letter_code
_entity_poly.pdbx_strand_id
1 'polypeptide(L)'
;NEASVERLTQITKEMPNIEVGNLVFTDNNGNNILSRGEVGQIAFEIHNRGTQPISNLYPTITEATNSKRFTISPTTRIDVLMPGETVRYTATIVADRKVKTGEYSFAIAILKDNRSIARVTELRLKTQK
;
A
#
# COMPACT_ATOMS: atom_id res chain seq x y z
N ASN A 1 24.96 -15.25 -24.55
CA ASN A 1 26.19 -15.78 -24.00
C ASN A 1 26.18 -15.72 -22.47
N GLU A 2 27.20 -16.26 -21.84
CA GLU A 2 27.26 -16.33 -20.38
C GLU A 2 27.20 -14.95 -19.71
N ALA A 3 27.87 -13.96 -20.26
CA ALA A 3 27.89 -12.63 -19.69
C ALA A 3 26.51 -11.99 -19.69
N SER A 4 25.74 -12.21 -20.74
CA SER A 4 24.37 -11.69 -20.82
C SER A 4 23.46 -12.38 -19.81
N VAL A 5 23.61 -13.70 -19.65
CA VAL A 5 22.82 -14.46 -18.68
C VAL A 5 23.15 -14.03 -17.26
N GLU A 6 24.42 -13.88 -16.92
CA GLU A 6 24.84 -13.42 -15.61
C GLU A 6 24.31 -12.03 -15.29
N ARG A 7 24.32 -11.12 -16.25
CA ARG A 7 23.82 -9.77 -16.08
C ARG A 7 22.31 -9.78 -15.77
N LEU A 8 21.54 -10.58 -16.51
CA LEU A 8 20.11 -10.69 -16.25
C LEU A 8 19.82 -11.28 -14.88
N THR A 9 20.57 -12.31 -14.49
CA THR A 9 20.42 -12.93 -13.17
C THR A 9 20.75 -11.92 -12.07
N GLN A 10 21.80 -11.13 -12.24
CA GLN A 10 22.21 -10.13 -11.26
C GLN A 10 21.14 -9.04 -11.12
N ILE A 11 20.57 -8.56 -12.21
CA ILE A 11 19.50 -7.59 -12.18
C ILE A 11 18.31 -8.15 -11.41
N THR A 12 17.95 -9.40 -11.67
CA THR A 12 16.85 -10.06 -10.96
C THR A 12 17.13 -10.15 -9.47
N LYS A 13 18.35 -10.46 -9.07
CA LYS A 13 18.74 -10.55 -7.66
C LYS A 13 18.71 -9.20 -6.95
N GLU A 14 18.96 -8.13 -7.68
CA GLU A 14 18.94 -6.78 -7.12
C GLU A 14 17.53 -6.24 -6.92
N MET A 15 16.54 -6.81 -7.60
CA MET A 15 15.16 -6.40 -7.43
C MET A 15 14.63 -6.86 -6.08
N PRO A 16 14.11 -5.95 -5.27
CA PRO A 16 13.54 -6.33 -3.99
C PRO A 16 12.33 -7.25 -4.18
N ASN A 17 12.22 -8.24 -3.32
CA ASN A 17 11.09 -9.17 -3.33
C ASN A 17 10.11 -8.78 -2.24
N ILE A 18 9.55 -7.60 -2.36
CA ILE A 18 8.54 -7.10 -1.43
C ILE A 18 7.17 -7.37 -2.02
N GLU A 19 6.30 -7.98 -1.23
CA GLU A 19 4.92 -8.23 -1.60
C GLU A 19 3.96 -7.57 -0.65
N VAL A 20 2.85 -7.08 -1.20
CA VAL A 20 1.73 -6.57 -0.44
C VAL A 20 0.59 -7.58 -0.57
N GLY A 21 0.00 -7.96 0.55
CA GLY A 21 -1.08 -8.92 0.55
C GLY A 21 -2.08 -8.66 1.66
N ASN A 22 -3.14 -9.47 1.68
CA ASN A 22 -4.19 -9.44 2.71
C ASN A 22 -4.73 -8.03 2.94
N LEU A 23 -5.04 -7.33 1.85
CA LEU A 23 -5.61 -5.99 1.89
C LEU A 23 -7.04 -6.05 2.41
N VAL A 24 -7.32 -5.31 3.49
CA VAL A 24 -8.62 -5.28 4.14
C VAL A 24 -9.01 -3.84 4.41
N PHE A 25 -10.24 -3.50 4.09
CA PHE A 25 -10.85 -2.25 4.51
C PHE A 25 -11.93 -2.56 5.55
N THR A 26 -11.93 -1.84 6.67
CA THR A 26 -12.96 -1.94 7.70
C THR A 26 -13.53 -0.57 8.01
N ASP A 27 -14.82 -0.52 8.26
CA ASP A 27 -15.53 0.70 8.64
C ASP A 27 -16.22 0.52 9.98
N ASN A 28 -16.77 1.60 10.55
CA ASN A 28 -17.33 1.57 11.90
C ASN A 28 -18.54 0.65 12.03
N ASN A 29 -19.35 0.51 11.00
CA ASN A 29 -20.58 -0.25 11.07
C ASN A 29 -20.53 -1.58 10.31
N GLY A 30 -19.36 -1.92 9.75
CA GLY A 30 -19.15 -3.24 9.13
C GLY A 30 -19.85 -3.45 7.80
N ASN A 31 -20.27 -2.39 7.11
CA ASN A 31 -20.98 -2.52 5.84
C ASN A 31 -20.06 -2.41 4.61
N ASN A 32 -18.76 -2.23 4.80
CA ASN A 32 -17.76 -2.05 3.73
C ASN A 32 -18.00 -0.84 2.85
N ILE A 33 -18.71 0.16 3.38
CA ILE A 33 -18.96 1.42 2.68
C ILE A 33 -18.49 2.53 3.61
N LEU A 34 -17.65 3.42 3.08
CA LEU A 34 -17.19 4.57 3.85
C LEU A 34 -18.15 5.73 3.63
N SER A 35 -18.90 6.07 4.65
CA SER A 35 -19.87 7.15 4.62
C SER A 35 -19.19 8.48 4.93
N ARG A 36 -19.85 9.55 4.55
CA ARG A 36 -19.40 10.91 4.81
C ARG A 36 -19.08 11.09 6.30
N GLY A 37 -17.86 11.56 6.58
CA GLY A 37 -17.39 11.82 7.96
C GLY A 37 -17.02 10.57 8.75
N GLU A 38 -17.20 9.40 8.18
CA GLU A 38 -16.89 8.14 8.86
C GLU A 38 -15.38 7.89 8.82
N VAL A 39 -14.85 7.27 9.87
CA VAL A 39 -13.46 6.85 9.94
C VAL A 39 -13.40 5.37 9.57
N GLY A 40 -12.62 5.05 8.55
CA GLY A 40 -12.35 3.68 8.17
C GLY A 40 -10.88 3.34 8.41
N GLN A 41 -10.56 2.06 8.30
CA GLN A 41 -9.20 1.58 8.44
C GLN A 41 -8.83 0.74 7.22
N ILE A 42 -7.66 1.02 6.67
CA ILE A 42 -7.06 0.23 5.61
C ILE A 42 -5.91 -0.55 6.24
N ALA A 43 -5.87 -1.85 6.03
CA ALA A 43 -4.79 -2.69 6.55
C ALA A 43 -4.30 -3.62 5.46
N PHE A 44 -3.00 -3.86 5.45
CA PHE A 44 -2.39 -4.82 4.54
C PHE A 44 -1.10 -5.34 5.15
N GLU A 45 -0.61 -6.43 4.59
CA GLU A 45 0.63 -7.03 5.03
C GLU A 45 1.73 -6.76 4.01
N ILE A 46 2.94 -6.52 4.51
CA ILE A 46 4.12 -6.32 3.69
C ILE A 46 5.10 -7.42 4.04
N HIS A 47 5.50 -8.19 3.04
CA HIS A 47 6.33 -9.37 3.23
C HIS A 47 7.62 -9.25 2.43
N ASN A 48 8.74 -9.54 3.08
CA ASN A 48 10.05 -9.60 2.42
C ASN A 48 10.32 -11.06 2.02
N ARG A 49 10.16 -11.37 0.75
CA ARG A 49 10.41 -12.71 0.23
C ARG A 49 11.86 -12.92 -0.19
N GLY A 50 12.66 -11.88 -0.10
CA GLY A 50 14.06 -11.95 -0.50
C GLY A 50 14.94 -12.57 0.55
N THR A 51 16.24 -12.55 0.30
CA THR A 51 17.26 -13.11 1.17
C THR A 51 18.05 -12.04 1.90
N GLN A 52 17.73 -10.76 1.68
CA GLN A 52 18.43 -9.64 2.29
C GLN A 52 17.45 -8.76 3.05
N PRO A 53 17.91 -8.14 4.16
CA PRO A 53 17.09 -7.14 4.84
C PRO A 53 16.87 -5.93 3.94
N ILE A 54 15.69 -5.32 4.05
CA ILE A 54 15.37 -4.09 3.33
C ILE A 54 15.00 -3.03 4.35
N SER A 55 15.61 -1.86 4.24
CA SER A 55 15.41 -0.79 5.19
C SER A 55 14.75 0.43 4.55
N ASN A 56 14.18 1.28 5.40
CA ASN A 56 13.60 2.58 5.01
C ASN A 56 12.50 2.42 3.97
N LEU A 57 11.48 1.64 4.33
CA LEU A 57 10.31 1.44 3.49
C LEU A 57 9.21 2.43 3.87
N TYR A 58 8.58 3.02 2.87
CA TYR A 58 7.50 3.99 3.05
C TYR A 58 6.23 3.49 2.36
N PRO A 59 5.33 2.84 3.12
CA PRO A 59 4.03 2.46 2.55
C PRO A 59 3.20 3.71 2.26
N THR A 60 2.62 3.78 1.06
CA THR A 60 1.82 4.93 0.66
C THR A 60 0.47 4.49 0.15
N ILE A 61 -0.55 5.31 0.40
CA ILE A 61 -1.91 5.11 -0.08
C ILE A 61 -2.31 6.41 -0.76
N THR A 62 -2.53 6.35 -2.07
CA THR A 62 -2.82 7.53 -2.87
C THR A 62 -4.12 7.35 -3.64
N GLU A 63 -5.03 8.31 -3.53
CA GLU A 63 -6.27 8.27 -4.28
C GLU A 63 -6.00 8.59 -5.75
N ALA A 64 -6.53 7.74 -6.64
CA ALA A 64 -6.16 7.76 -8.06
C ALA A 64 -6.57 9.05 -8.77
N THR A 65 -7.73 9.60 -8.43
CA THR A 65 -8.25 10.81 -9.10
C THR A 65 -7.86 12.10 -8.43
N ASN A 66 -7.19 12.02 -7.28
CA ASN A 66 -6.78 13.19 -6.51
C ASN A 66 -7.96 14.15 -6.24
N SER A 67 -9.08 13.57 -5.83
CA SER A 67 -10.33 14.33 -5.61
C SER A 67 -10.27 15.24 -4.41
N LYS A 68 -9.35 14.99 -3.49
CA LYS A 68 -9.20 15.69 -2.22
C LYS A 68 -10.40 15.49 -1.28
N ARG A 69 -11.12 14.38 -1.47
CA ARG A 69 -12.27 14.03 -0.62
C ARG A 69 -11.88 13.21 0.59
N PHE A 70 -10.62 12.80 0.69
CA PHE A 70 -10.18 11.87 1.72
C PHE A 70 -8.99 12.41 2.49
N THR A 71 -8.98 12.13 3.79
CA THR A 71 -7.82 12.35 4.65
C THR A 71 -7.31 10.98 5.08
N ILE A 72 -6.06 10.70 4.76
CA ILE A 72 -5.40 9.44 5.08
C ILE A 72 -4.28 9.75 6.07
N SER A 73 -4.14 8.90 7.09
CA SER A 73 -3.09 9.09 8.10
C SER A 73 -1.71 9.11 7.43
N PRO A 74 -0.76 9.89 7.99
CA PRO A 74 0.58 9.98 7.40
C PRO A 74 1.28 8.63 7.33
N THR A 75 2.16 8.48 6.35
CA THR A 75 2.97 7.28 6.20
C THR A 75 3.88 7.10 7.40
N THR A 76 3.91 5.88 7.94
CA THR A 76 4.85 5.49 8.97
C THR A 76 5.96 4.67 8.31
N ARG A 77 7.21 5.12 8.52
CA ARG A 77 8.36 4.42 7.95
C ARG A 77 8.56 3.07 8.63
N ILE A 78 8.88 2.06 7.82
CA ILE A 78 9.35 0.77 8.32
C ILE A 78 10.88 0.83 8.30
N ASP A 79 11.51 0.77 9.48
CA ASP A 79 12.96 0.92 9.59
C ASP A 79 13.70 -0.20 8.90
N VAL A 80 13.30 -1.44 9.12
CA VAL A 80 13.89 -2.59 8.47
C VAL A 80 12.87 -3.73 8.42
N LEU A 81 12.89 -4.45 7.30
CA LEU A 81 12.10 -5.67 7.12
C LEU A 81 13.07 -6.79 6.79
N MET A 82 13.18 -7.76 7.71
CA MET A 82 14.14 -8.84 7.59
C MET A 82 13.66 -9.88 6.56
N PRO A 83 14.58 -10.68 6.00
CA PRO A 83 14.17 -11.75 5.08
C PRO A 83 13.15 -12.67 5.72
N GLY A 84 12.05 -12.93 5.00
CA GLY A 84 10.98 -13.79 5.48
C GLY A 84 10.00 -13.11 6.45
N GLU A 85 10.27 -11.88 6.85
CA GLU A 85 9.43 -11.17 7.80
C GLU A 85 8.19 -10.60 7.12
N THR A 86 7.06 -10.64 7.83
CA THR A 86 5.81 -10.00 7.41
C THR A 86 5.40 -9.00 8.47
N VAL A 87 5.08 -7.79 8.06
CA VAL A 87 4.58 -6.75 8.96
C VAL A 87 3.19 -6.33 8.51
N ARG A 88 2.31 -6.10 9.49
CA ARG A 88 0.97 -5.57 9.21
C ARG A 88 1.01 -4.06 9.30
N TYR A 89 0.57 -3.40 8.24
CA TYR A 89 0.52 -1.95 8.17
C TYR A 89 -0.95 -1.50 8.19
N THR A 90 -1.24 -0.50 9.01
CA THR A 90 -2.60 0.03 9.12
C THR A 90 -2.58 1.54 8.94
N ALA A 91 -3.63 2.06 8.30
CA ALA A 91 -3.83 3.49 8.10
C ALA A 91 -5.30 3.81 8.30
N THR A 92 -5.59 5.03 8.75
CA THR A 92 -6.97 5.50 8.84
C THR A 92 -7.31 6.33 7.62
N ILE A 93 -8.58 6.29 7.22
CA ILE A 93 -9.11 7.07 6.11
C ILE A 93 -10.44 7.68 6.51
N VAL A 94 -10.62 8.96 6.21
CA VAL A 94 -11.85 9.68 6.49
C VAL A 94 -12.34 10.34 5.21
N ALA A 95 -13.62 10.14 4.88
CA ALA A 95 -14.25 10.81 3.75
C ALA A 95 -14.84 12.14 4.22
N ASP A 96 -14.62 13.22 3.46
CA ASP A 96 -15.13 14.52 3.83
C ASP A 96 -16.61 14.67 3.47
N ARG A 97 -17.16 15.88 3.75
CA ARG A 97 -18.58 16.18 3.52
C ARG A 97 -18.97 16.16 2.05
N LYS A 98 -18.01 16.35 1.17
CA LYS A 98 -18.28 16.48 -0.26
C LYS A 98 -18.08 15.17 -1.01
N VAL A 99 -17.83 14.08 -0.29
CA VAL A 99 -17.68 12.78 -0.93
C VAL A 99 -19.00 12.42 -1.63
N LYS A 100 -18.87 11.82 -2.81
CA LYS A 100 -20.05 11.39 -3.57
C LYS A 100 -20.29 9.91 -3.32
N THR A 101 -21.54 9.51 -3.45
CA THR A 101 -21.89 8.09 -3.44
C THR A 101 -21.32 7.44 -4.69
N GLY A 102 -20.56 6.38 -4.53
CA GLY A 102 -19.94 5.69 -5.65
C GLY A 102 -18.73 4.90 -5.22
N GLU A 103 -17.73 4.88 -6.08
CA GLU A 103 -16.52 4.12 -5.85
C GLU A 103 -15.31 4.98 -6.19
N TYR A 104 -14.30 4.92 -5.31
CA TYR A 104 -13.03 5.60 -5.50
C TYR A 104 -11.92 4.56 -5.48
N SER A 105 -10.90 4.80 -6.28
CA SER A 105 -9.75 3.90 -6.40
C SER A 105 -8.53 4.48 -5.70
N PHE A 106 -7.79 3.63 -4.99
CA PHE A 106 -6.58 4.01 -4.29
C PHE A 106 -5.45 3.10 -4.71
N ALA A 107 -4.26 3.65 -4.84
CA ALA A 107 -3.05 2.90 -5.14
C ALA A 107 -2.24 2.72 -3.86
N ILE A 108 -1.91 1.48 -3.54
CA ILE A 108 -1.04 1.16 -2.41
C ILE A 108 0.33 0.82 -2.97
N ALA A 109 1.32 1.61 -2.60
CA ALA A 109 2.69 1.44 -3.08
C ALA A 109 3.66 1.46 -1.90
N ILE A 110 4.71 0.68 -2.01
CA ILE A 110 5.78 0.66 -1.03
C ILE A 110 6.97 1.35 -1.67
N LEU A 111 7.40 2.48 -1.11
CA LEU A 111 8.48 3.28 -1.67
C LEU A 111 9.77 3.07 -0.91
N LYS A 112 10.86 3.03 -1.64
CA LYS A 112 12.21 3.12 -1.13
C LYS A 112 12.98 4.05 -2.04
N ASP A 113 13.58 5.09 -1.46
CA ASP A 113 14.29 6.13 -2.24
C ASP A 113 13.39 6.73 -3.32
N ASN A 114 12.11 6.96 -2.97
CA ASN A 114 11.09 7.54 -3.85
C ASN A 114 10.72 6.68 -5.06
N ARG A 115 11.01 5.38 -4.99
CA ARG A 115 10.67 4.43 -6.05
C ARG A 115 9.79 3.33 -5.50
N SER A 116 8.78 2.93 -6.27
CA SER A 116 7.96 1.78 -5.91
C SER A 116 8.80 0.51 -6.09
N ILE A 117 8.92 -0.27 -5.01
CA ILE A 117 9.71 -1.50 -5.02
C ILE A 117 8.86 -2.75 -4.92
N ALA A 118 7.54 -2.58 -4.98
CA ALA A 118 6.59 -3.69 -4.98
C ALA A 118 5.55 -3.42 -6.05
N ARG A 119 4.84 -4.47 -6.45
CA ARG A 119 3.70 -4.30 -7.35
C ARG A 119 2.67 -3.40 -6.65
N VAL A 120 2.20 -2.39 -7.36
CA VAL A 120 1.17 -1.49 -6.84
C VAL A 120 -0.14 -2.26 -6.72
N THR A 121 -0.79 -2.13 -5.56
CA THR A 121 -2.05 -2.80 -5.28
C THR A 121 -3.17 -1.78 -5.32
N GLU A 122 -4.27 -2.12 -6.01
CA GLU A 122 -5.43 -1.24 -6.08
C GLU A 122 -6.44 -1.59 -4.99
N LEU A 123 -6.94 -0.56 -4.32
CA LEU A 123 -8.08 -0.67 -3.42
C LEU A 123 -9.24 0.11 -4.02
N ARG A 124 -10.37 -0.56 -4.24
CA ARG A 124 -11.60 0.09 -4.66
C ARG A 124 -12.50 0.24 -3.44
N LEU A 125 -12.82 1.48 -3.13
CA LEU A 125 -13.55 1.82 -1.91
C LEU A 125 -14.92 2.36 -2.28
N LYS A 126 -15.96 1.72 -1.77
CA LYS A 126 -17.32 2.21 -1.93
C LYS A 126 -17.59 3.30 -0.91
N THR A 127 -18.24 4.36 -1.36
CA THR A 127 -18.53 5.53 -0.53
C THR A 127 -20.01 5.87 -0.57
N GLN A 128 -20.46 6.58 0.46
CA GLN A 128 -21.83 7.05 0.56
C GLN A 128 -21.85 8.47 1.08
N LYS A 129 -22.58 9.31 0.35
CA LYS A 129 -22.80 10.70 0.70
C LYS A 129 -23.68 10.84 1.95
#